data_b5ccf77ca7d794869023ed117e439016
#
_entry.id   b5ccf77ca7d794869023ed117e439016
#
_cell.length_a   1.000
_cell.length_b   1.000
_cell.length_c   1.000
_cell.angle_alpha   90.00
_cell.angle_beta   90.00
_cell.angle_gamma   90.00
#
_symmetry.space_group_name_H-M   'P 1'
#
loop_
_entity.id
_entity.type
_entity.pdbx_description
1 polymer ?
#
loop_
_entity_poly.entity_id
_entity_poly.type
_entity_poly.pdbx_seq_one_letter_code
_entity_poly.pdbx_strand_id
1 'polypeptide(L)'
;MFMEFHEKLQELRKQKGLTQEELAESLYVSRTAISKWESGRGYPNIDSLKAISKFFSVTIDELLSGEEVLTIAEENQKQKESHLRDLVFGLLDLSVAMVFFVPFFGQKADGYVQAV
;
A
#
# COMPACT_ATOMS: atom_id res chain seq x y z
N MET A 1 -22.12 -11.28 -18.07
CA MET A 1 -20.78 -11.87 -18.03
C MET A 1 -19.82 -10.90 -17.40
N PHE A 2 -19.12 -11.36 -16.38
CA PHE A 2 -18.19 -10.49 -15.66
C PHE A 2 -16.81 -10.59 -16.33
N MET A 3 -16.28 -9.45 -16.77
CA MET A 3 -14.90 -9.36 -17.21
C MET A 3 -13.97 -9.36 -16.00
N GLU A 4 -12.89 -10.09 -16.08
CA GLU A 4 -11.84 -10.01 -15.07
C GLU A 4 -11.06 -8.71 -15.22
N PHE A 5 -10.36 -8.31 -14.17
CA PHE A 5 -9.62 -7.05 -14.12
C PHE A 5 -8.66 -6.88 -15.30
N HIS A 6 -7.88 -7.92 -15.62
CA HIS A 6 -6.90 -7.84 -16.69
C HIS A 6 -7.54 -7.54 -18.06
N GLU A 7 -8.69 -8.14 -18.33
CA GLU A 7 -9.43 -7.90 -19.57
C GLU A 7 -10.00 -6.49 -19.59
N LYS A 8 -10.54 -6.04 -18.47
CA LYS A 8 -11.16 -4.73 -18.35
C LYS A 8 -10.14 -3.61 -18.48
N LEU A 9 -8.96 -3.77 -17.86
CA LEU A 9 -7.88 -2.80 -17.98
C LEU A 9 -7.43 -2.67 -19.45
N GLN A 10 -7.24 -3.80 -20.11
CA GLN A 10 -6.87 -3.81 -21.52
C GLN A 10 -7.91 -3.13 -22.40
N GLU A 11 -9.19 -3.40 -22.16
CA GLU A 11 -10.28 -2.79 -22.90
C GLU A 11 -10.32 -1.28 -22.69
N LEU A 12 -10.24 -0.81 -21.46
CA LEU A 12 -10.23 0.62 -21.14
C LEU A 12 -9.06 1.34 -21.79
N ARG A 13 -7.88 0.71 -21.79
CA ARG A 13 -6.70 1.26 -22.44
C ARG A 13 -6.92 1.40 -23.95
N LYS A 14 -7.45 0.37 -24.57
CA LYS A 14 -7.73 0.36 -26.02
C LYS A 14 -8.79 1.38 -26.39
N GLN A 15 -9.81 1.56 -25.58
CA GLN A 15 -10.85 2.56 -25.80
C GLN A 15 -10.29 3.98 -25.82
N LYS A 16 -9.27 4.24 -25.01
CA LYS A 16 -8.58 5.53 -25.01
C LYS A 16 -7.48 5.64 -26.08
N GLY A 17 -7.24 4.57 -26.82
CA GLY A 17 -6.23 4.54 -27.86
C GLY A 17 -4.80 4.63 -27.35
N LEU A 18 -4.56 4.17 -26.12
CA LEU A 18 -3.25 4.24 -25.49
C LEU A 18 -2.47 2.94 -25.67
N THR A 19 -1.15 3.07 -25.81
CA THR A 19 -0.24 1.93 -25.69
C THR A 19 -0.01 1.60 -24.22
N GLN A 20 0.54 0.41 -23.94
CA GLN A 20 0.92 0.04 -22.56
C GLN A 20 1.91 1.04 -21.97
N GLU A 21 2.86 1.49 -22.78
CA GLU A 21 3.86 2.47 -22.35
C GLU A 21 3.24 3.82 -22.00
N GLU A 22 2.32 4.30 -22.83
CA GLU A 22 1.61 5.56 -22.57
C GLU A 22 0.76 5.48 -21.31
N LEU A 23 0.07 4.36 -21.09
CA LEU A 23 -0.68 4.14 -19.87
C LEU A 23 0.24 4.10 -18.64
N ALA A 24 1.37 3.41 -18.75
CA ALA A 24 2.36 3.34 -17.68
C ALA A 24 2.86 4.73 -17.28
N GLU A 25 3.16 5.58 -18.25
CA GLU A 25 3.56 6.96 -18.01
C GLU A 25 2.46 7.75 -17.30
N SER A 26 1.22 7.58 -17.75
CA SER A 26 0.07 8.29 -17.17
C SER A 26 -0.21 7.89 -15.73
N LEU A 27 0.09 6.66 -15.37
CA LEU A 27 -0.13 6.13 -14.01
C LEU A 27 1.12 6.17 -13.14
N TYR A 28 2.24 6.64 -13.67
CA TYR A 28 3.54 6.68 -12.96
C TYR A 28 4.00 5.29 -12.50
N VAL A 29 3.80 4.30 -13.36
CA VAL A 29 4.23 2.92 -13.12
C VAL A 29 5.08 2.44 -14.29
N SER A 30 5.72 1.28 -14.14
CA SER A 30 6.51 0.71 -15.22
C SER A 30 5.62 0.03 -16.26
N ARG A 31 6.09 -0.04 -17.51
CA ARG A 31 5.43 -0.81 -18.57
C ARG A 31 5.30 -2.27 -18.17
N THR A 32 6.30 -2.81 -17.49
CA THR A 32 6.30 -4.18 -16.99
C THR A 32 5.13 -4.43 -16.04
N ALA A 33 4.80 -3.46 -15.18
CA ALA A 33 3.65 -3.54 -14.30
C ALA A 33 2.36 -3.63 -15.10
N ILE A 34 2.18 -2.75 -16.09
CA ILE A 34 0.99 -2.78 -16.95
C ILE A 34 0.87 -4.12 -17.67
N SER A 35 1.96 -4.62 -18.25
CA SER A 35 1.99 -5.90 -18.93
C SER A 35 1.59 -7.04 -18.00
N LYS A 36 2.08 -7.04 -16.77
CA LYS A 36 1.75 -8.02 -15.76
C LYS A 36 0.26 -7.99 -15.41
N TRP A 37 -0.28 -6.79 -15.21
CA TRP A 37 -1.70 -6.63 -14.88
C TRP A 37 -2.62 -7.04 -16.03
N GLU A 38 -2.27 -6.69 -17.25
CA GLU A 38 -3.08 -7.02 -18.43
C GLU A 38 -3.00 -8.51 -18.82
N SER A 39 -1.96 -9.20 -18.41
CA SER A 39 -1.81 -10.64 -18.67
C SER A 39 -2.41 -11.52 -17.57
N GLY A 40 -2.94 -10.93 -16.52
CA GLY A 40 -3.52 -11.68 -15.41
C GLY A 40 -2.52 -12.28 -14.45
N ARG A 41 -1.24 -11.89 -14.53
CA ARG A 41 -0.19 -12.42 -13.67
C ARG A 41 -0.07 -11.71 -12.33
N GLY A 42 -0.83 -10.65 -12.11
CA GLY A 42 -0.83 -9.93 -10.86
C GLY A 42 -1.82 -8.79 -10.88
N TYR A 43 -2.04 -8.22 -9.69
CA TYR A 43 -2.94 -7.10 -9.49
C TYR A 43 -2.17 -5.87 -9.01
N PRO A 44 -2.63 -4.65 -9.36
CA PRO A 44 -2.05 -3.45 -8.78
C PRO A 44 -2.39 -3.35 -7.28
N ASN A 45 -1.58 -2.61 -6.55
CA ASN A 45 -1.90 -2.28 -5.16
C ASN A 45 -3.05 -1.28 -5.11
N ILE A 46 -3.54 -0.96 -3.90
CA ILE A 46 -4.68 -0.07 -3.73
C ILE A 46 -4.42 1.32 -4.30
N ASP A 47 -3.21 1.84 -4.13
CA ASP A 47 -2.84 3.16 -4.64
C ASP A 47 -2.88 3.20 -6.17
N SER A 48 -2.36 2.16 -6.81
CA SER A 48 -2.41 2.03 -8.27
C SER A 48 -3.85 1.82 -8.77
N LEU A 49 -4.67 1.07 -8.03
CA LEU A 49 -6.09 0.90 -8.35
C LEU A 49 -6.84 2.23 -8.29
N LYS A 50 -6.57 3.05 -7.30
CA LYS A 50 -7.15 4.38 -7.18
C LYS A 50 -6.74 5.26 -8.36
N ALA A 51 -5.48 5.20 -8.75
CA ALA A 51 -4.97 5.94 -9.90
C ALA A 51 -5.66 5.50 -11.20
N ILE A 52 -5.81 4.19 -11.41
CA ILE A 52 -6.51 3.63 -12.57
C ILE A 52 -7.97 4.08 -12.59
N SER A 53 -8.64 3.99 -11.45
CA SER A 53 -10.01 4.40 -11.27
C SER A 53 -10.21 5.87 -11.67
N LYS A 54 -9.36 6.74 -11.18
CA LYS A 54 -9.40 8.18 -11.49
C LYS A 54 -9.10 8.45 -12.98
N PHE A 55 -8.09 7.79 -13.50
CA PHE A 55 -7.66 8.00 -14.87
C PHE A 55 -8.75 7.62 -15.88
N PHE A 56 -9.42 6.50 -15.65
CA PHE A 56 -10.49 6.03 -16.53
C PHE A 56 -11.89 6.48 -16.10
N SER A 57 -12.01 7.22 -15.02
CA SER A 57 -13.30 7.69 -14.47
C SER A 57 -14.28 6.54 -14.22
N VAL A 58 -13.78 5.46 -13.66
CA VAL A 58 -14.57 4.28 -13.26
C VAL A 58 -14.35 4.01 -11.78
N THR A 59 -15.26 3.29 -11.17
CA THR A 59 -15.11 2.89 -9.77
C THR A 59 -14.20 1.67 -9.65
N ILE A 60 -13.62 1.47 -8.49
CA ILE A 60 -12.84 0.26 -8.22
C ILE A 60 -13.73 -0.98 -8.31
N ASP A 61 -14.97 -0.87 -7.87
CA ASP A 61 -15.95 -1.97 -7.97
C ASP A 61 -16.23 -2.36 -9.42
N GLU A 62 -16.24 -1.39 -10.32
CA GLU A 62 -16.38 -1.65 -11.76
C GLU A 62 -15.14 -2.33 -12.34
N LEU A 63 -13.97 -2.06 -11.78
CA LEU A 63 -12.72 -2.66 -12.23
C LEU A 63 -12.56 -4.10 -11.76
N LEU A 64 -13.05 -4.44 -10.58
CA LEU A 64 -12.77 -5.70 -9.91
C LEU A 64 -14.04 -6.52 -9.69
N SER A 65 -13.91 -7.85 -9.82
CA SER A 65 -14.92 -8.78 -9.35
C SER A 65 -14.83 -8.93 -7.83
N GLY A 66 -15.85 -9.48 -7.18
CA GLY A 66 -15.85 -9.71 -5.74
C GLY A 66 -14.70 -10.59 -5.27
N GLU A 67 -14.36 -11.62 -6.02
CA GLU A 67 -13.23 -12.51 -5.71
C GLU A 67 -11.90 -11.79 -5.82
N GLU A 68 -11.74 -10.95 -6.83
CA GLU A 68 -10.53 -10.16 -7.03
C GLU A 68 -10.33 -9.16 -5.89
N VAL A 69 -11.39 -8.54 -5.41
CA VAL A 69 -11.34 -7.62 -4.28
C VAL A 69 -10.82 -8.34 -3.02
N LEU A 70 -11.31 -9.54 -2.76
CA LEU A 70 -10.85 -10.34 -1.62
C LEU A 70 -9.37 -10.70 -1.73
N THR A 71 -8.92 -11.11 -2.91
CA THR A 71 -7.53 -11.48 -3.15
C THR A 71 -6.59 -10.28 -2.90
N ILE A 72 -6.93 -9.12 -3.43
CA ILE A 72 -6.13 -7.91 -3.26
C ILE A 72 -6.13 -7.46 -1.80
N ALA A 73 -7.28 -7.53 -1.12
CA ALA A 73 -7.39 -7.19 0.29
C ALA A 73 -6.50 -8.08 1.17
N GLU A 74 -6.46 -9.38 0.89
CA GLU A 74 -5.60 -10.33 1.60
C GLU A 74 -4.12 -10.01 1.39
N GLU A 75 -3.70 -9.76 0.17
CA GLU A 75 -2.31 -9.39 -0.13
C GLU A 75 -1.90 -8.10 0.56
N ASN A 76 -2.75 -7.08 0.51
CA ASN A 76 -2.49 -5.80 1.18
C ASN A 76 -2.46 -5.94 2.70
N GLN A 77 -3.31 -6.79 3.26
CA GLN A 77 -3.32 -7.05 4.69
C GLN A 77 -2.03 -7.71 5.15
N LYS A 78 -1.51 -8.66 4.40
CA LYS A 78 -0.22 -9.30 4.68
C LYS A 78 0.92 -8.29 4.66
N GLN A 79 0.95 -7.39 3.70
CA GLN A 79 1.95 -6.33 3.62
C GLN A 79 1.84 -5.36 4.80
N LYS A 80 0.62 -4.99 5.19
CA LYS A 80 0.38 -4.12 6.34
C LYS A 80 0.81 -4.77 7.65
N GLU A 81 0.54 -6.05 7.82
CA GLU A 81 0.96 -6.79 9.01
C GLU A 81 2.48 -6.83 9.15
N SER A 82 3.20 -7.09 8.07
CA SER A 82 4.65 -7.07 8.04
C SER A 82 5.19 -5.69 8.41
N HIS A 83 4.64 -4.65 7.85
CA HIS A 83 5.04 -3.27 8.12
C HIS A 83 4.74 -2.84 9.56
N LEU A 84 3.58 -3.23 10.07
CA LEU A 84 3.21 -2.99 11.47
C LEU A 84 4.13 -3.71 12.44
N ARG A 85 4.53 -4.93 12.12
CA ARG A 85 5.45 -5.70 12.94
C ARG A 85 6.80 -5.01 13.06
N ASP A 86 7.34 -4.51 11.95
CA ASP A 86 8.59 -3.75 11.95
C ASP A 86 8.46 -2.45 12.75
N LEU A 87 7.34 -1.75 12.62
CA LEU A 87 7.06 -0.53 13.38
C LEU A 87 6.94 -0.80 14.88
N VAL A 88 6.24 -1.87 15.25
CA VAL A 88 6.06 -2.25 16.66
C VAL A 88 7.39 -2.61 17.29
N PHE A 89 8.23 -3.36 16.61
CA PHE A 89 9.57 -3.70 17.12
C PHE A 89 10.43 -2.45 17.26
N GLY A 90 10.40 -1.55 16.31
CA GLY A 90 11.12 -0.27 16.40
C GLY A 90 10.64 0.60 17.55
N LEU A 91 9.34 0.66 17.77
CA LEU A 91 8.73 1.41 18.87
C LEU A 91 9.04 0.78 20.23
N LEU A 92 9.09 -0.55 20.31
CA LEU A 92 9.46 -1.25 21.53
C LEU A 92 10.89 -0.94 21.94
N ASP A 93 11.83 -0.90 21.00
CA ASP A 93 13.21 -0.52 21.28
C ASP A 93 13.31 0.89 21.82
N LEU A 94 12.59 1.82 21.24
CA LEU A 94 12.53 3.21 21.70
C LEU A 94 11.90 3.32 23.08
N SER A 95 10.84 2.56 23.34
CA SER A 95 10.18 2.51 24.65
C SER A 95 11.09 1.99 25.74
N VAL A 96 11.84 0.93 25.45
CA VAL A 96 12.80 0.37 26.39
C VAL A 96 13.91 1.37 26.69
N ALA A 97 14.41 2.07 25.67
CA ALA A 97 15.41 3.12 25.85
C ALA A 97 14.87 4.26 26.71
N MET A 98 13.61 4.65 26.50
CA MET A 98 12.96 5.70 27.32
C MET A 98 12.75 5.26 28.77
N VAL A 99 12.35 4.02 28.98
CA VAL A 99 12.17 3.49 30.34
C VAL A 99 13.48 3.46 31.12
N PHE A 100 14.59 3.18 30.47
CA PHE A 100 15.90 3.27 31.11
C PHE A 100 16.35 4.71 31.33
N PHE A 101 15.99 5.61 30.44
CA PHE A 101 16.44 7.00 30.47
C PHE A 101 15.64 7.85 31.48
N VAL A 102 14.32 7.66 31.54
CA VAL A 102 13.43 8.44 32.40
C VAL A 102 13.68 8.17 33.89
N PRO A 103 13.81 6.94 34.40
CA PRO A 103 14.13 6.69 35.79
C PRO A 103 15.45 7.28 36.20
N PHE A 104 16.44 7.26 35.33
CA PHE A 104 17.74 7.87 35.61
C PHE A 104 17.61 9.38 35.80
N PHE A 105 16.83 10.04 34.94
CA PHE A 105 16.54 11.47 35.08
C PHE A 105 15.71 11.78 36.30
N GLY A 106 14.71 10.96 36.62
CA GLY A 106 13.88 11.10 37.79
C GLY A 106 14.66 11.01 39.08
N GLN A 107 15.57 10.04 39.17
CA GLN A 107 16.43 9.89 40.31
C GLN A 107 17.37 11.07 40.54
N LYS A 108 17.90 11.62 39.47
CA LYS A 108 18.74 12.82 39.52
C LYS A 108 17.96 14.03 40.01
N ALA A 109 16.73 14.18 39.49
CA ALA A 109 15.85 15.27 39.90
C ALA A 109 15.45 15.16 41.35
N ASP A 110 15.13 13.96 41.80
CA ASP A 110 14.77 13.70 43.19
C ASP A 110 15.96 13.94 44.12
N GLY A 111 17.13 13.51 43.72
CA GLY A 111 18.35 13.77 44.48
C GLY A 111 18.67 15.26 44.56
N TYR A 112 18.41 15.99 43.51
CA TYR A 112 18.61 17.43 43.48
C TYR A 112 17.63 18.16 44.38
N VAL A 113 16.37 17.74 44.38
CA VAL A 113 15.32 18.32 45.22
C VAL A 113 15.58 18.01 46.69
N GLN A 114 16.05 16.81 47.00
CA GLN A 114 16.38 16.41 48.35
C GLN A 114 17.61 17.14 48.93
N ALA A 115 18.48 17.60 48.04
CA ALA A 115 19.66 18.35 48.44
C ALA A 115 19.33 19.77 48.91
N VAL A 116 18.15 20.22 48.57
CA VAL A 116 17.63 21.52 49.00
C VAL A 116 16.93 21.38 50.33
#